data_9f460cd5e08a81e2e260730497543999
#
_entry.id   9f460cd5e08a81e2e260730497543999
#
_cell.length_a   1.000
_cell.length_b   1.000
_cell.length_c   1.000
_cell.angle_alpha   90.00
_cell.angle_beta   90.00
_cell.angle_gamma   90.00
#
_symmetry.space_group_name_H-M   'P 1'
#
loop_
_entity.id
_entity.type
_entity.pdbx_description
1 polymer ?
#
loop_
_entity_poly.entity_id
_entity_poly.type
_entity_poly.pdbx_seq_one_letter_code
_entity_poly.pdbx_strand_id
1 'polypeptide(L)'
;MLDKIHPFRLIFIQKASPKERDAFDFSLIYKFYTDRTEYYQRLKYIIRVEAYEDVFAIKFYAARDRKLDNKYNRILKAHDYKSALKVFVTCASIIPSIIKEYPQASFAVNGAESMDFESDKVENKANNQRFRIYRTIALNLFGRETFEHIEYSNVSSYLLVNKNNCDSITDKTKRIKDLFLSKFDLEL
;
A
#
# COMPACT_ATOMS: atom_id res chain seq x y z
N MET A 1 -17.20 -11.60 1.17
CA MET A 1 -16.00 -12.50 1.17
C MET A 1 -14.87 -11.88 1.98
N LEU A 2 -14.57 -10.58 1.84
CA LEU A 2 -13.52 -9.91 2.63
C LEU A 2 -13.81 -9.85 4.13
N ASP A 3 -15.07 -9.71 4.53
CA ASP A 3 -15.51 -9.66 5.94
C ASP A 3 -15.11 -10.89 6.78
N LYS A 4 -14.75 -11.98 6.12
CA LYS A 4 -14.28 -13.22 6.76
C LYS A 4 -12.75 -13.34 6.80
N ILE A 5 -12.03 -12.35 6.28
CA ILE A 5 -10.56 -12.35 6.26
C ILE A 5 -10.06 -11.50 7.43
N HIS A 6 -9.60 -12.16 8.48
CA HIS A 6 -8.98 -11.48 9.61
C HIS A 6 -7.51 -11.16 9.29
N PRO A 7 -7.07 -9.90 9.49
CA PRO A 7 -5.68 -9.51 9.25
C PRO A 7 -4.72 -10.29 10.17
N PHE A 8 -3.46 -10.40 9.76
CA PHE A 8 -2.41 -10.83 10.66
C PHE A 8 -2.17 -9.78 11.75
N ARG A 9 -1.62 -10.23 12.89
CA ARG A 9 -1.27 -9.31 13.98
C ARG A 9 -0.15 -8.38 13.54
N LEU A 10 -0.48 -7.09 13.47
CA LEU A 10 0.48 -6.03 13.22
C LEU A 10 1.31 -5.72 14.47
N ILE A 11 2.60 -5.46 14.25
CA ILE A 11 3.54 -5.04 15.27
C ILE A 11 4.18 -3.75 14.77
N PHE A 12 3.94 -2.63 15.45
CA PHE A 12 4.66 -1.38 15.20
C PHE A 12 6.13 -1.55 15.59
N ILE A 13 7.03 -1.08 14.77
CA ILE A 13 8.47 -1.11 15.05
C ILE A 13 8.94 0.27 15.49
N GLN A 14 8.74 1.27 14.62
CA GLN A 14 9.24 2.63 14.88
C GLN A 14 8.65 3.65 13.89
N LYS A 15 8.70 4.92 14.30
CA LYS A 15 8.65 6.07 13.41
C LYS A 15 10.09 6.42 13.04
N ALA A 16 10.38 6.54 11.75
CA ALA A 16 11.73 6.82 11.26
C ALA A 16 11.77 8.14 10.49
N SER A 17 12.79 8.93 10.77
CA SER A 17 13.09 10.16 10.02
C SER A 17 13.59 9.81 8.62
N PRO A 18 13.42 10.72 7.64
CA PRO A 18 13.96 10.55 6.30
C PRO A 18 15.49 10.59 6.33
N LYS A 19 16.11 9.91 5.37
CA LYS A 19 17.52 10.09 5.05
C LYS A 19 17.67 11.25 4.07
N GLU A 20 18.90 11.73 3.86
CA GLU A 20 19.21 12.89 3.04
C GLU A 20 18.59 12.89 1.62
N ARG A 21 18.38 11.69 1.03
CA ARG A 21 17.80 11.53 -0.32
C ARG A 21 16.34 11.10 -0.32
N ASP A 22 15.73 10.93 0.84
CA ASP A 22 14.33 10.53 0.93
C ASP A 22 13.41 11.73 0.70
N ALA A 23 12.36 11.54 -0.09
CA ALA A 23 11.41 12.58 -0.44
C ALA A 23 10.23 12.70 0.53
N PHE A 24 10.07 11.77 1.48
CA PHE A 24 9.00 11.76 2.49
C PHE A 24 9.44 12.50 3.77
N ASP A 25 8.47 12.96 4.57
CA ASP A 25 8.70 13.67 5.82
C ASP A 25 9.11 12.75 6.97
N PHE A 26 8.46 11.58 7.04
CA PHE A 26 8.79 10.49 7.96
C PHE A 26 8.21 9.18 7.46
N SER A 27 8.59 8.06 8.07
CA SER A 27 7.94 6.78 7.78
C SER A 27 7.56 6.02 9.06
N LEU A 28 6.41 5.34 9.00
CA LEU A 28 5.97 4.40 10.03
C LEU A 28 6.29 2.99 9.58
N ILE A 29 7.01 2.24 10.40
CA ILE A 29 7.47 0.90 10.07
C ILE A 29 6.72 -0.12 10.93
N TYR A 30 6.08 -1.08 10.27
CA TYR A 30 5.39 -2.20 10.89
C TYR A 30 5.94 -3.53 10.39
N LYS A 31 5.69 -4.58 11.14
CA LYS A 31 5.92 -5.96 10.71
C LYS A 31 4.73 -6.83 11.05
N PHE A 32 4.59 -7.90 10.32
CA PHE A 32 3.72 -9.02 10.67
C PHE A 32 4.33 -10.33 10.20
N TYR A 33 3.73 -11.42 10.62
CA TYR A 33 4.14 -12.75 10.22
C TYR A 33 2.94 -13.50 9.67
N THR A 34 3.14 -14.23 8.57
CA THR A 34 2.10 -15.12 8.04
C THR A 34 1.94 -16.36 8.92
N ASP A 35 0.85 -17.07 8.74
CA ASP A 35 0.69 -18.38 9.33
C ASP A 35 1.70 -19.36 8.70
N ARG A 36 2.09 -20.38 9.45
CA ARG A 36 2.82 -21.52 8.91
C ARG A 36 1.81 -22.43 8.23
N THR A 37 2.13 -22.88 7.04
CA THR A 37 1.35 -23.92 6.32
C THR A 37 2.17 -25.21 6.21
N GLU A 38 1.53 -26.28 5.78
CA GLU A 38 2.18 -27.55 5.51
C GLU A 38 3.31 -27.40 4.47
N TYR A 39 3.13 -26.51 3.50
CA TYR A 39 4.06 -26.31 2.38
C TYR A 39 5.03 -25.15 2.58
N TYR A 40 4.71 -24.19 3.46
CA TYR A 40 5.49 -22.94 3.59
C TYR A 40 5.82 -22.60 5.04
N GLN A 41 7.06 -22.19 5.21
CA GLN A 41 7.52 -21.60 6.46
C GLN A 41 6.81 -20.26 6.71
N ARG A 42 6.71 -19.88 7.99
CA ARG A 42 6.23 -18.56 8.41
C ARG A 42 7.09 -17.45 7.80
N LEU A 43 6.47 -16.55 7.01
CA LEU A 43 7.15 -15.43 6.38
C LEU A 43 6.96 -14.15 7.20
N LYS A 44 8.04 -13.37 7.32
CA LYS A 44 8.00 -12.03 7.90
C LYS A 44 7.82 -11.02 6.78
N TYR A 45 6.85 -10.12 6.94
CA TYR A 45 6.62 -8.97 6.08
C TYR A 45 6.93 -7.67 6.82
N ILE A 46 7.44 -6.70 6.08
CA ILE A 46 7.63 -5.33 6.51
C ILE A 46 6.64 -4.46 5.74
N ILE A 47 5.90 -3.62 6.47
CA ILE A 47 5.11 -2.55 5.90
C ILE A 47 5.81 -1.25 6.22
N ARG A 48 6.02 -0.43 5.20
CA ARG A 48 6.53 0.93 5.32
C ARG A 48 5.45 1.88 4.84
N VAL A 49 5.05 2.78 5.70
CA VAL A 49 4.11 3.85 5.40
C VAL A 49 4.91 5.14 5.36
N GLU A 50 5.05 5.74 4.19
CA GLU A 50 5.78 6.99 3.98
C GLU A 50 4.80 8.15 3.98
N ALA A 51 5.04 9.15 4.85
CA ALA A 51 4.22 10.34 4.96
C ALA A 51 4.79 11.47 4.08
N TYR A 52 3.93 12.05 3.26
CA TYR A 52 4.18 13.20 2.41
C TYR A 52 3.10 14.22 2.75
N GLU A 53 3.38 15.17 3.63
CA GLU A 53 2.38 16.07 4.21
C GLU A 53 1.23 15.27 4.87
N ASP A 54 0.01 15.38 4.36
CA ASP A 54 -1.18 14.64 4.80
C ASP A 54 -1.47 13.36 3.98
N VAL A 55 -0.54 12.94 3.11
CA VAL A 55 -0.69 11.74 2.29
C VAL A 55 0.25 10.63 2.72
N PHE A 56 -0.28 9.46 2.97
CA PHE A 56 0.44 8.29 3.44
C PHE A 56 0.53 7.22 2.36
N ALA A 57 1.72 6.96 1.83
CA ALA A 57 1.97 5.91 0.85
C ALA A 57 2.30 4.59 1.53
N ILE A 58 1.46 3.58 1.32
CA ILE A 58 1.61 2.26 1.94
C ILE A 58 2.35 1.33 0.99
N LYS A 59 3.51 0.82 1.43
CA LYS A 59 4.36 -0.12 0.71
C LYS A 59 4.65 -1.33 1.59
N PHE A 60 4.79 -2.52 1.00
CA PHE A 60 5.18 -3.71 1.76
C PHE A 60 6.06 -4.66 0.94
N TYR A 61 6.85 -5.46 1.64
CA TYR A 61 7.72 -6.47 1.04
C TYR A 61 8.04 -7.58 2.05
N ALA A 62 8.40 -8.76 1.54
CA ALA A 62 8.89 -9.83 2.39
C ALA A 62 10.28 -9.47 2.95
N ALA A 63 10.49 -9.62 4.25
CA ALA A 63 11.72 -9.20 4.91
C ALA A 63 12.98 -9.86 4.34
N ARG A 64 12.87 -11.06 3.78
CA ARG A 64 13.94 -11.76 3.07
C ARG A 64 14.46 -10.99 1.86
N ASP A 65 13.58 -10.21 1.21
CA ASP A 65 13.88 -9.47 -0.03
C ASP A 65 14.38 -8.04 0.24
N ARG A 66 14.58 -7.64 1.51
CA ARG A 66 14.86 -6.25 1.93
C ARG A 66 16.06 -5.59 1.23
N LYS A 67 17.04 -6.38 0.81
CA LYS A 67 18.27 -5.90 0.16
C LYS A 67 18.14 -5.78 -1.36
N LEU A 68 17.03 -6.23 -1.94
CA LEU A 68 16.80 -6.21 -3.37
C LEU A 68 16.17 -4.87 -3.76
N ASP A 69 16.63 -4.28 -4.87
CA ASP A 69 16.08 -3.04 -5.39
C ASP A 69 14.62 -3.22 -5.84
N ASN A 70 14.30 -4.39 -6.39
CA ASN A 70 12.97 -4.77 -6.85
C ASN A 70 12.10 -5.46 -5.79
N LYS A 71 12.40 -5.30 -4.49
CA LYS A 71 11.67 -5.96 -3.38
C LYS A 71 10.16 -5.76 -3.42
N TYR A 72 9.68 -4.63 -3.93
CA TYR A 72 8.25 -4.32 -4.04
C TYR A 72 7.57 -5.00 -5.23
N ASN A 73 8.34 -5.45 -6.22
CA ASN A 73 7.86 -6.09 -7.45
C ASN A 73 7.78 -7.63 -7.33
N ARG A 74 8.26 -8.21 -6.25
CA ARG A 74 8.32 -9.65 -6.10
C ARG A 74 6.96 -10.29 -5.93
N ILE A 75 6.73 -11.40 -6.64
CA ILE A 75 5.50 -12.17 -6.57
C ILE A 75 5.37 -12.87 -5.22
N LEU A 76 4.14 -12.93 -4.70
CA LEU A 76 3.81 -13.67 -3.48
C LEU A 76 3.58 -15.17 -3.77
N LYS A 77 4.50 -15.83 -4.51
CA LYS A 77 4.38 -17.25 -4.90
C LYS A 77 4.21 -18.22 -3.71
N ALA A 78 4.67 -17.81 -2.53
CA ALA A 78 4.57 -18.62 -1.32
C ALA A 78 3.14 -18.70 -0.74
N HIS A 79 2.16 -18.06 -1.37
CA HIS A 79 0.80 -17.95 -0.86
C HIS A 79 -0.21 -18.44 -1.90
N ASP A 80 -1.21 -19.18 -1.43
CA ASP A 80 -2.45 -19.31 -2.16
C ASP A 80 -3.18 -17.96 -2.23
N TYR A 81 -4.21 -17.86 -3.06
CA TYR A 81 -4.97 -16.62 -3.24
C TYR A 81 -5.51 -16.03 -1.92
N LYS A 82 -6.04 -16.90 -1.04
CA LYS A 82 -6.60 -16.47 0.25
C LYS A 82 -5.52 -15.91 1.19
N SER A 83 -4.38 -16.57 1.26
CA SER A 83 -3.24 -16.12 2.06
C SER A 83 -2.63 -14.83 1.50
N ALA A 84 -2.53 -14.70 0.18
CA ALA A 84 -2.12 -13.46 -0.46
C ALA A 84 -3.08 -12.32 -0.12
N LEU A 85 -4.39 -12.54 -0.26
CA LEU A 85 -5.42 -11.53 0.08
C LEU A 85 -5.34 -11.12 1.56
N LYS A 86 -5.06 -12.05 2.47
CA LYS A 86 -4.86 -11.75 3.90
C LYS A 86 -3.66 -10.82 4.13
N VAL A 87 -2.57 -10.95 3.34
CA VAL A 87 -1.43 -10.01 3.38
C VAL A 87 -1.90 -8.59 3.03
N PHE A 88 -2.66 -8.41 1.95
CA PHE A 88 -3.16 -7.11 1.53
C PHE A 88 -4.15 -6.50 2.52
N VAL A 89 -5.07 -7.30 3.06
CA VAL A 89 -6.00 -6.86 4.12
C VAL A 89 -5.23 -6.42 5.37
N THR A 90 -4.14 -7.11 5.71
CA THR A 90 -3.26 -6.71 6.82
C THR A 90 -2.61 -5.35 6.56
N CYS A 91 -2.15 -5.08 5.34
CA CYS A 91 -1.61 -3.78 4.97
C CYS A 91 -2.67 -2.67 5.11
N ALA A 92 -3.90 -2.93 4.66
CA ALA A 92 -5.01 -1.98 4.75
C ALA A 92 -5.47 -1.73 6.20
N SER A 93 -5.33 -2.71 7.10
CA SER A 93 -5.75 -2.58 8.51
C SER A 93 -4.94 -1.55 9.33
N ILE A 94 -3.87 -0.98 8.75
CA ILE A 94 -3.13 0.15 9.34
C ILE A 94 -3.92 1.46 9.26
N ILE A 95 -4.74 1.65 8.24
CA ILE A 95 -5.41 2.91 7.92
C ILE A 95 -6.21 3.46 9.11
N PRO A 96 -7.05 2.70 9.83
CA PRO A 96 -7.76 3.22 10.98
C PRO A 96 -6.86 3.76 12.11
N SER A 97 -5.70 3.12 12.34
CA SER A 97 -4.77 3.61 13.37
C SER A 97 -4.06 4.90 12.96
N ILE A 98 -3.76 5.06 11.68
CA ILE A 98 -3.18 6.30 11.16
C ILE A 98 -4.20 7.44 11.23
N ILE A 99 -5.46 7.22 10.84
CA ILE A 99 -6.52 8.25 10.92
C ILE A 99 -6.73 8.72 12.36
N LYS A 100 -6.61 7.82 13.34
CA LYS A 100 -6.74 8.19 14.75
C LYS A 100 -5.68 9.20 15.19
N GLU A 101 -4.44 9.09 14.66
CA GLU A 101 -3.32 10.00 14.97
C GLU A 101 -3.29 11.19 14.00
N TYR A 102 -3.67 10.97 12.74
CA TYR A 102 -3.69 11.97 11.66
C TYR A 102 -5.08 12.03 11.03
N PRO A 103 -6.05 12.74 11.61
CA PRO A 103 -7.46 12.72 11.18
C PRO A 103 -7.72 13.17 9.74
N GLN A 104 -6.78 13.89 9.12
CA GLN A 104 -6.86 14.38 7.74
C GLN A 104 -6.13 13.49 6.74
N ALA A 105 -5.53 12.38 7.20
CA ALA A 105 -4.71 11.51 6.38
C ALA A 105 -5.45 10.98 5.16
N SER A 106 -4.87 11.19 3.98
CA SER A 106 -5.22 10.53 2.72
C SER A 106 -4.22 9.40 2.48
N PHE A 107 -4.58 8.40 1.66
CA PHE A 107 -3.72 7.25 1.45
C PHE A 107 -3.49 7.00 -0.03
N ALA A 108 -2.27 6.60 -0.37
CA ALA A 108 -1.88 6.22 -1.70
C ALA A 108 -1.32 4.79 -1.71
N VAL A 109 -1.73 4.00 -2.68
CA VAL A 109 -1.13 2.69 -2.96
C VAL A 109 -0.85 2.58 -4.45
N ASN A 110 0.31 2.03 -4.79
CA ASN A 110 0.68 1.73 -6.16
C ASN A 110 0.80 0.21 -6.33
N GLY A 111 0.10 -0.32 -7.31
CA GLY A 111 0.25 -1.69 -7.76
C GLY A 111 1.57 -1.83 -8.51
N ALA A 112 2.65 -2.16 -7.80
CA ALA A 112 3.90 -2.47 -8.44
C ALA A 112 3.72 -3.63 -9.41
N GLU A 113 4.30 -3.53 -10.60
CA GLU A 113 4.32 -4.59 -11.60
C GLU A 113 4.96 -5.85 -11.01
N SER A 114 4.27 -6.96 -11.12
CA SER A 114 4.81 -8.24 -10.68
C SER A 114 5.77 -8.78 -11.73
N MET A 115 6.98 -9.16 -11.31
CA MET A 115 7.97 -9.79 -12.16
C MET A 115 8.13 -11.25 -11.75
N ASP A 116 7.99 -12.15 -12.71
CA ASP A 116 8.28 -13.57 -12.55
C ASP A 116 9.70 -13.86 -13.03
N PHE A 117 10.60 -14.09 -12.08
CA PHE A 117 12.04 -14.33 -12.36
C PHE A 117 12.34 -15.70 -12.95
N GLU A 118 11.37 -16.63 -12.97
CA GLU A 118 11.56 -17.95 -13.60
C GLU A 118 11.20 -17.91 -15.09
N SER A 119 10.26 -17.06 -15.48
CA SER A 119 9.78 -16.94 -16.86
C SER A 119 10.12 -15.61 -17.52
N ASP A 120 10.82 -14.69 -16.84
CA ASP A 120 11.11 -13.30 -17.25
C ASP A 120 9.86 -12.50 -17.66
N LYS A 121 8.67 -12.96 -17.26
CA LYS A 121 7.41 -12.27 -17.56
C LYS A 121 7.23 -11.12 -16.60
N VAL A 122 7.03 -9.93 -17.17
CA VAL A 122 6.64 -8.72 -16.44
C VAL A 122 5.15 -8.48 -16.69
N GLU A 123 4.40 -8.23 -15.62
CA GLU A 123 2.99 -7.86 -15.70
C GLU A 123 2.84 -6.49 -16.37
N ASN A 124 1.71 -6.26 -17.05
CA ASN A 124 1.39 -4.94 -17.59
C ASN A 124 1.27 -3.92 -16.46
N LYS A 125 1.80 -2.71 -16.67
CA LYS A 125 1.70 -1.59 -15.74
C LYS A 125 0.25 -1.20 -15.48
N ALA A 126 -0.57 -1.17 -16.54
CA ALA A 126 -1.97 -0.75 -16.44
C ALA A 126 -2.86 -1.84 -15.85
N ASN A 127 -3.69 -1.47 -14.87
CA ASN A 127 -4.71 -2.32 -14.25
C ASN A 127 -4.17 -3.69 -13.80
N ASN A 128 -3.00 -3.71 -13.19
CA ASN A 128 -2.32 -4.93 -12.76
C ASN A 128 -3.06 -5.64 -11.61
N GLN A 129 -2.63 -6.86 -11.27
CA GLN A 129 -3.29 -7.70 -10.27
C GLN A 129 -3.31 -7.03 -8.89
N ARG A 130 -2.22 -6.39 -8.47
CA ARG A 130 -2.15 -5.72 -7.17
C ARG A 130 -3.10 -4.55 -7.09
N PHE A 131 -3.20 -3.75 -8.15
CA PHE A 131 -4.16 -2.64 -8.22
C PHE A 131 -5.61 -3.14 -8.08
N ARG A 132 -5.99 -4.22 -8.78
CA ARG A 132 -7.32 -4.81 -8.67
C ARG A 132 -7.62 -5.29 -7.24
N ILE A 133 -6.63 -5.87 -6.55
CA ILE A 133 -6.76 -6.28 -5.15
C ILE A 133 -6.93 -5.06 -4.25
N TYR A 134 -6.09 -4.02 -4.38
CA TYR A 134 -6.19 -2.79 -3.60
C TYR A 134 -7.54 -2.12 -3.79
N ARG A 135 -7.99 -2.00 -5.04
CA ARG A 135 -9.30 -1.45 -5.39
C ARG A 135 -10.43 -2.21 -4.68
N THR A 136 -10.42 -3.52 -4.77
CA THR A 136 -11.43 -4.37 -4.13
C THR A 136 -11.43 -4.19 -2.60
N ILE A 137 -10.27 -4.18 -1.98
CA ILE A 137 -10.14 -3.99 -0.53
C ILE A 137 -10.61 -2.59 -0.12
N ALA A 138 -10.16 -1.57 -0.84
CA ALA A 138 -10.51 -0.18 -0.53
C ALA A 138 -12.03 0.05 -0.59
N LEU A 139 -12.68 -0.40 -1.65
CA LEU A 139 -14.13 -0.26 -1.82
C LEU A 139 -14.96 -1.03 -0.78
N ASN A 140 -14.43 -2.11 -0.22
CA ASN A 140 -15.14 -2.93 0.78
C ASN A 140 -14.87 -2.49 2.23
N LEU A 141 -13.70 -1.94 2.53
CA LEU A 141 -13.30 -1.63 3.90
C LEU A 141 -13.43 -0.15 4.26
N PHE A 142 -13.39 0.74 3.27
CA PHE A 142 -13.38 2.19 3.53
C PHE A 142 -14.60 2.86 2.89
N GLY A 143 -15.43 3.46 3.73
CA GLY A 143 -16.67 4.10 3.31
C GLY A 143 -16.45 5.37 2.49
N ARG A 144 -17.36 5.62 1.55
CA ARG A 144 -17.39 6.85 0.74
C ARG A 144 -17.77 8.11 1.53
N GLU A 145 -18.24 7.96 2.75
CA GLU A 145 -18.49 9.10 3.64
C GLU A 145 -17.17 9.76 4.06
N THR A 146 -16.17 8.95 4.43
CA THR A 146 -14.87 9.44 4.88
C THR A 146 -13.91 9.71 3.73
N PHE A 147 -13.97 8.91 2.66
CA PHE A 147 -13.01 8.97 1.57
C PHE A 147 -13.67 9.15 0.20
N GLU A 148 -13.03 9.96 -0.64
CA GLU A 148 -13.20 9.88 -2.08
C GLU A 148 -12.20 8.86 -2.65
N HIS A 149 -12.71 7.97 -3.50
CA HIS A 149 -11.97 6.89 -4.11
C HIS A 149 -11.54 7.29 -5.53
N ILE A 150 -10.25 7.50 -5.75
CA ILE A 150 -9.71 7.91 -7.03
C ILE A 150 -8.84 6.78 -7.62
N GLU A 151 -9.12 6.43 -8.86
CA GLU A 151 -8.48 5.34 -9.58
C GLU A 151 -7.68 5.86 -10.77
N TYR A 152 -6.39 5.52 -10.83
CA TYR A 152 -5.52 5.75 -11.98
C TYR A 152 -5.12 4.39 -12.56
N SER A 153 -6.03 3.76 -13.30
CA SER A 153 -5.85 2.39 -13.80
C SER A 153 -4.71 2.25 -14.79
N ASN A 154 -4.40 3.29 -15.57
CA ASN A 154 -3.29 3.32 -16.53
C ASN A 154 -1.91 3.15 -15.89
N VAL A 155 -1.76 3.56 -14.62
CA VAL A 155 -0.53 3.43 -13.82
C VAL A 155 -0.72 2.58 -12.57
N SER A 156 -1.86 1.89 -12.45
CA SER A 156 -2.19 1.03 -11.31
C SER A 156 -2.09 1.71 -9.94
N SER A 157 -2.42 2.99 -9.86
CA SER A 157 -2.42 3.75 -8.62
C SER A 157 -3.84 3.98 -8.10
N TYR A 158 -3.98 3.93 -6.78
CA TYR A 158 -5.25 4.12 -6.09
C TYR A 158 -5.09 5.10 -4.93
N LEU A 159 -5.96 6.10 -4.86
CA LEU A 159 -5.98 7.08 -3.79
C LEU A 159 -7.28 6.99 -2.98
N LEU A 160 -7.14 7.07 -1.66
CA LEU A 160 -8.21 7.35 -0.72
C LEU A 160 -8.02 8.79 -0.25
N VAL A 161 -8.76 9.72 -0.83
CA VAL A 161 -8.69 11.14 -0.47
C VAL A 161 -9.64 11.41 0.68
N ASN A 162 -9.10 11.77 1.83
CA ASN A 162 -9.87 12.05 3.03
C ASN A 162 -10.68 13.35 2.86
N LYS A 163 -11.98 13.27 3.13
CA LYS A 163 -12.93 14.40 3.00
C LYS A 163 -12.97 15.32 4.21
N ASN A 164 -12.39 14.93 5.33
CA ASN A 164 -12.37 15.72 6.55
C ASN A 164 -11.52 16.98 6.36
N ASN A 165 -12.06 18.12 6.79
CA ASN A 165 -11.40 19.43 6.72
C ASN A 165 -10.86 19.75 5.32
N CYS A 166 -11.67 19.48 4.31
CA CYS A 166 -11.36 19.72 2.91
C CYS A 166 -12.42 20.60 2.27
N ASP A 167 -12.05 21.81 1.88
CA ASP A 167 -12.96 22.75 1.21
C ASP A 167 -13.30 22.28 -0.22
N SER A 168 -12.36 21.60 -0.88
CA SER A 168 -12.51 21.07 -2.24
C SER A 168 -11.78 19.75 -2.40
N ILE A 169 -12.52 18.66 -2.62
CA ILE A 169 -11.97 17.35 -2.94
C ILE A 169 -11.17 17.37 -4.23
N THR A 170 -11.64 18.13 -5.22
CA THR A 170 -10.98 18.27 -6.52
C THR A 170 -9.61 18.91 -6.36
N ASP A 171 -9.49 19.98 -5.59
CA ASP A 171 -8.23 20.68 -5.36
C ASP A 171 -7.28 19.83 -4.53
N LYS A 172 -7.79 19.15 -3.51
CA LYS A 172 -6.99 18.21 -2.72
C LYS A 172 -6.47 17.06 -3.58
N THR A 173 -7.30 16.47 -4.42
CA THR A 173 -6.89 15.41 -5.35
C THR A 173 -5.81 15.90 -6.32
N LYS A 174 -5.99 17.09 -6.89
CA LYS A 174 -5.01 17.71 -7.77
C LYS A 174 -3.68 17.95 -7.06
N ARG A 175 -3.71 18.53 -5.84
CA ARG A 175 -2.50 18.73 -5.02
C ARG A 175 -1.76 17.42 -4.75
N ILE A 176 -2.47 16.34 -4.40
CA ILE A 176 -1.88 15.03 -4.17
C ILE A 176 -1.24 14.50 -5.45
N LYS A 177 -1.93 14.62 -6.58
CA LYS A 177 -1.39 14.22 -7.88
C LYS A 177 -0.10 14.98 -8.20
N ASP A 178 -0.12 16.31 -8.10
CA ASP A 178 1.03 17.17 -8.39
C ASP A 178 2.20 16.88 -7.45
N LEU A 179 1.93 16.59 -6.17
CA LEU A 179 2.93 16.16 -5.19
C LEU A 179 3.66 14.89 -5.66
N PHE A 180 2.92 13.86 -6.09
CA PHE A 180 3.55 12.61 -6.53
C PHE A 180 4.27 12.76 -7.87
N LEU A 181 3.75 13.56 -8.80
CA LEU A 181 4.43 13.88 -10.05
C LEU A 181 5.78 14.56 -9.79
N SER A 182 5.81 15.54 -8.87
CA SER A 182 7.05 16.27 -8.54
C SER A 182 8.08 15.43 -7.77
N LYS A 183 7.63 14.44 -6.98
CA LYS A 183 8.51 13.63 -6.13
C LYS A 183 9.05 12.37 -6.80
N PHE A 184 8.35 11.82 -7.78
CA PHE A 184 8.63 10.50 -8.34
C PHE A 184 8.83 10.47 -9.85
N ASP A 185 8.78 11.61 -10.52
CA ASP A 185 8.91 11.70 -11.99
C ASP A 185 7.94 10.75 -12.72
N LEU A 186 6.72 10.64 -12.18
CA LEU A 186 5.69 9.73 -12.69
C LEU A 186 4.85 10.45 -13.74
N GLU A 187 4.77 9.88 -14.93
CA GLU A 187 3.72 10.21 -15.91
C GLU A 187 2.40 9.55 -15.44
N LEU A 188 1.49 10.33 -14.84
CA LEU A 188 0.16 9.91 -14.43
C LEU A 188 -0.89 10.24 -15.50
#